data_eb7f98b07b65478975f56e0792c8e11d
#
_entry.id   eb7f98b07b65478975f56e0792c8e11d
#
_cell.length_a   1.000
_cell.length_b   1.000
_cell.length_c   1.000
_cell.angle_alpha   90.00
_cell.angle_beta   90.00
_cell.angle_gamma   90.00
#
_symmetry.space_group_name_H-M   'P 1'
#
loop_
_entity.id
_entity.type
_entity.pdbx_description
1 polymer ?
#
loop_
_entity_poly.entity_id
_entity_poly.type
_entity_poly.pdbx_seq_one_letter_code
_entity_poly.pdbx_strand_id
1 'polypeptide(L)'
;AYEAGAKTIACSSTGNAASSLAGNAAAAGFKTYIFVPERAPKGKVAQLMIFGANVISVKGNYEETFKMSAEAIEKYGWYNRNAAINPYLSEGKKTVALEIAEQLNWEMPDYLAISVGDGCTIAGVWKGFKDLYAIGFIDKLPRLISAQSYGCYPINRAIQENKPWEPMEE
;
A
#
# COMPACT_ATOMS: atom_id res chain seq x y z
N ALA A 1 12.77 -0.30 -9.13
CA ALA A 1 12.44 -0.02 -10.54
C ALA A 1 13.68 0.40 -11.34
N TYR A 2 14.41 1.41 -10.88
CA TYR A 2 15.61 1.90 -11.59
C TYR A 2 16.68 0.80 -11.77
N GLU A 3 17.06 0.14 -10.70
CA GLU A 3 18.02 -0.97 -10.70
C GLU A 3 17.56 -2.18 -11.52
N ALA A 4 16.26 -2.38 -11.63
CA ALA A 4 15.66 -3.40 -12.50
C ALA A 4 15.59 -2.98 -13.98
N GLY A 5 16.13 -1.82 -14.35
CA GLY A 5 16.12 -1.31 -15.72
C GLY A 5 14.73 -0.92 -16.25
N ALA A 6 13.74 -0.77 -15.37
CA ALA A 6 12.39 -0.40 -15.78
C ALA A 6 12.35 0.97 -16.45
N LYS A 7 11.48 1.12 -17.44
CA LYS A 7 11.17 2.41 -18.09
C LYS A 7 9.76 2.88 -17.78
N THR A 8 8.88 1.94 -17.46
CA THR A 8 7.47 2.17 -17.19
C THR A 8 7.08 1.48 -15.90
N ILE A 9 6.32 2.18 -15.07
CA ILE A 9 5.80 1.67 -13.80
C ILE A 9 4.28 1.77 -13.83
N ALA A 10 3.58 0.76 -13.34
CA ALA A 10 2.14 0.78 -13.28
C ALA A 10 1.56 0.26 -11.96
N CYS A 11 0.39 0.76 -11.61
CA CYS A 11 -0.39 0.26 -10.48
C CYS A 11 -1.89 0.48 -10.67
N SER A 12 -2.68 -0.21 -9.84
CA SER A 12 -4.12 0.04 -9.63
C SER A 12 -4.31 0.71 -8.28
N SER A 13 -4.63 1.99 -8.24
CA SER A 13 -4.95 2.72 -7.01
C SER A 13 -5.53 4.10 -7.29
N THR A 14 -6.46 4.57 -6.45
CA THR A 14 -6.99 5.95 -6.46
C THR A 14 -6.49 6.80 -5.29
N GLY A 15 -5.76 6.20 -4.36
CA GLY A 15 -5.33 6.85 -3.11
C GLY A 15 -3.90 7.35 -3.12
N ASN A 16 -3.35 7.52 -1.93
CA ASN A 16 -2.00 8.01 -1.70
C ASN A 16 -0.92 7.16 -2.38
N ALA A 17 -1.15 5.87 -2.55
CA ALA A 17 -0.26 4.98 -3.28
C ALA A 17 -0.07 5.42 -4.74
N ALA A 18 -1.17 5.78 -5.41
CA ALA A 18 -1.12 6.28 -6.79
C ALA A 18 -0.48 7.67 -6.87
N SER A 19 -0.84 8.61 -5.97
CA SER A 19 -0.27 9.95 -5.93
C SER A 19 1.23 9.92 -5.67
N SER A 20 1.67 9.10 -4.72
CA SER A 20 3.08 8.87 -4.42
C SER A 20 3.83 8.29 -5.63
N LEU A 21 3.23 7.29 -6.31
CA LEU A 21 3.83 6.77 -7.53
C LEU A 21 3.96 7.84 -8.60
N ALA A 22 2.88 8.58 -8.88
CA ALA A 22 2.87 9.60 -9.94
C ALA A 22 3.95 10.67 -9.69
N GLY A 23 4.02 11.22 -8.49
CA GLY A 23 4.99 12.26 -8.14
C GLY A 23 6.44 11.76 -8.16
N ASN A 24 6.74 10.64 -7.51
CA ASN A 24 8.10 10.10 -7.48
C ASN A 24 8.56 9.60 -8.86
N ALA A 25 7.68 8.98 -9.62
CA ALA A 25 8.00 8.52 -10.97
C ALA A 25 8.26 9.68 -11.92
N ALA A 26 7.49 10.77 -11.83
CA ALA A 26 7.74 11.98 -12.60
C ALA A 26 9.10 12.59 -12.27
N ALA A 27 9.44 12.72 -10.99
CA ALA A 27 10.73 13.23 -10.56
C ALA A 27 11.92 12.35 -11.04
N ALA A 28 11.71 11.04 -11.13
CA ALA A 28 12.72 10.08 -11.57
C ALA A 28 12.71 9.80 -13.10
N GLY A 29 11.85 10.47 -13.87
CA GLY A 29 11.75 10.32 -15.31
C GLY A 29 11.13 9.02 -15.82
N PHE A 30 10.32 8.34 -15.00
CA PHE A 30 9.61 7.14 -15.41
C PHE A 30 8.28 7.46 -16.08
N LYS A 31 7.93 6.69 -17.11
CA LYS A 31 6.55 6.67 -17.62
C LYS A 31 5.65 5.91 -16.66
N THR A 32 4.47 6.45 -16.38
CA THR A 32 3.57 5.91 -15.38
C THR A 32 2.19 5.62 -15.98
N TYR A 33 1.65 4.44 -15.68
CA TYR A 33 0.26 4.09 -15.94
C TYR A 33 -0.45 3.75 -14.64
N ILE A 34 -1.59 4.42 -14.39
CA ILE A 34 -2.38 4.23 -13.18
C ILE A 34 -3.80 3.85 -13.58
N PHE A 35 -4.21 2.67 -13.17
CA PHE A 35 -5.56 2.17 -13.41
C PHE A 35 -6.47 2.58 -12.25
N VAL A 36 -7.62 3.15 -12.58
CA VAL A 36 -8.60 3.63 -11.60
C VAL A 36 -10.01 3.17 -12.01
N PRO A 37 -10.88 2.84 -11.06
CA PRO A 37 -12.29 2.62 -11.39
C PRO A 37 -12.92 3.89 -12.00
N GLU A 38 -13.86 3.74 -12.91
CA GLU A 38 -14.56 4.87 -13.56
C GLU A 38 -15.20 5.83 -12.54
N ARG A 39 -15.60 5.31 -11.38
CA ARG A 39 -16.19 6.08 -10.28
C ARG A 39 -15.17 6.79 -9.40
N ALA A 40 -13.89 6.75 -9.74
CA ALA A 40 -12.85 7.42 -8.94
C ALA A 40 -13.13 8.92 -8.80
N PRO A 41 -12.94 9.51 -7.61
CA PRO A 41 -13.17 10.94 -7.40
C PRO A 41 -12.33 11.78 -8.35
N LYS A 42 -12.97 12.71 -9.07
CA LYS A 42 -12.32 13.58 -10.09
C LYS A 42 -11.10 14.31 -9.58
N GLY A 43 -11.14 14.82 -8.33
CA GLY A 43 -10.01 15.52 -7.71
C GLY A 43 -8.78 14.60 -7.54
N LYS A 44 -8.97 13.33 -7.19
CA LYS A 44 -7.87 12.35 -7.10
C LYS A 44 -7.29 12.03 -8.47
N VAL A 45 -8.13 11.86 -9.49
CA VAL A 45 -7.68 11.64 -10.87
C VAL A 45 -6.89 12.85 -11.39
N ALA A 46 -7.40 14.05 -11.17
CA ALA A 46 -6.71 15.29 -11.56
C ALA A 46 -5.31 15.39 -10.94
N GLN A 47 -5.16 15.02 -9.65
CA GLN A 47 -3.85 15.01 -8.98
C GLN A 47 -2.85 14.09 -9.67
N LEU A 48 -3.29 12.91 -10.13
CA LEU A 48 -2.42 11.99 -10.87
C LEU A 48 -1.98 12.58 -12.22
N MET A 49 -2.91 13.22 -12.91
CA MET A 49 -2.67 13.84 -14.22
C MET A 49 -1.73 15.04 -14.15
N ILE A 50 -1.78 15.84 -13.07
CA ILE A 50 -0.86 16.97 -12.84
C ILE A 50 0.60 16.50 -12.80
N PHE A 51 0.87 15.31 -12.28
CA PHE A 51 2.19 14.68 -12.28
C PHE A 51 2.55 14.01 -13.62
N GLY A 52 1.71 14.12 -14.66
CA GLY A 52 1.96 13.53 -15.96
C GLY A 52 1.71 12.03 -16.05
N ALA A 53 1.01 11.42 -15.08
CA ALA A 53 0.65 10.01 -15.16
C ALA A 53 -0.41 9.76 -16.25
N ASN A 54 -0.26 8.64 -16.97
CA ASN A 54 -1.31 8.16 -17.87
C ASN A 54 -2.36 7.43 -17.04
N VAL A 55 -3.53 8.04 -16.88
CA VAL A 55 -4.61 7.45 -16.10
C VAL A 55 -5.54 6.67 -17.02
N ILE A 56 -5.77 5.40 -16.68
CA ILE A 56 -6.66 4.50 -17.39
C ILE A 56 -7.90 4.29 -16.52
N SER A 57 -9.04 4.81 -16.98
CA SER A 57 -10.33 4.62 -16.33
C SER A 57 -10.93 3.29 -16.76
N VAL A 58 -11.21 2.43 -15.81
CA VAL A 58 -11.75 1.08 -16.03
C VAL A 58 -13.23 1.06 -15.64
N LYS A 59 -14.07 0.57 -16.54
CA LYS A 59 -15.49 0.32 -16.23
C LYS A 59 -15.57 -0.91 -15.35
N GLY A 60 -16.00 -0.71 -14.10
CA GLY A 60 -16.11 -1.77 -13.13
C GLY A 60 -15.70 -1.34 -11.70
N ASN A 61 -15.57 -2.33 -10.83
CA ASN A 61 -15.15 -2.16 -9.45
C ASN A 61 -13.62 -2.16 -9.29
N TYR A 62 -13.14 -2.11 -8.04
CA TYR A 62 -11.71 -2.14 -7.76
C TYR A 62 -11.03 -3.44 -8.18
N GLU A 63 -11.70 -4.58 -8.00
CA GLU A 63 -11.15 -5.90 -8.34
C GLU A 63 -10.93 -6.03 -9.84
N GLU A 64 -11.90 -5.63 -10.65
CA GLU A 64 -11.80 -5.63 -12.12
C GLU A 64 -10.69 -4.68 -12.59
N THR A 65 -10.57 -3.51 -11.96
CA THR A 65 -9.50 -2.55 -12.23
C THR A 65 -8.13 -3.14 -11.90
N PHE A 66 -8.02 -3.83 -10.76
CA PHE A 66 -6.79 -4.48 -10.34
C PHE A 66 -6.39 -5.60 -11.32
N LYS A 67 -7.35 -6.46 -11.70
CA LYS A 67 -7.13 -7.54 -12.66
C LYS A 67 -6.65 -7.02 -14.01
N MET A 68 -7.32 -6.01 -14.55
CA MET A 68 -6.91 -5.37 -15.81
C MET A 68 -5.50 -4.76 -15.70
N SER A 69 -5.17 -4.14 -14.58
CA SER A 69 -3.82 -3.60 -14.36
C SER A 69 -2.76 -4.69 -14.34
N ALA A 70 -3.04 -5.83 -13.69
CA ALA A 70 -2.13 -6.96 -13.62
C ALA A 70 -1.87 -7.56 -15.01
N GLU A 71 -2.92 -7.79 -15.79
CA GLU A 71 -2.84 -8.29 -17.16
C GLU A 71 -2.04 -7.35 -18.09
N ALA A 72 -2.27 -6.03 -17.98
CA ALA A 72 -1.52 -5.05 -18.76
C ALA A 72 -0.04 -5.01 -18.35
N ILE A 73 0.25 -5.04 -17.06
CA ILE A 73 1.62 -5.06 -16.52
C ILE A 73 2.39 -6.26 -17.05
N GLU A 74 1.80 -7.44 -17.00
CA GLU A 74 2.39 -8.68 -17.51
C GLU A 74 2.60 -8.61 -19.03
N LYS A 75 1.57 -8.24 -19.78
CA LYS A 75 1.59 -8.16 -21.25
C LYS A 75 2.65 -7.21 -21.79
N TYR A 76 2.84 -6.07 -21.14
CA TYR A 76 3.76 -5.03 -21.63
C TYR A 76 5.11 -5.01 -20.90
N GLY A 77 5.34 -5.90 -19.96
CA GLY A 77 6.58 -5.97 -19.19
C GLY A 77 6.84 -4.74 -18.32
N TRP A 78 5.78 -4.11 -17.80
CA TRP A 78 5.92 -2.94 -16.93
C TRP A 78 6.30 -3.34 -15.51
N TYR A 79 6.97 -2.44 -14.80
CA TYR A 79 7.29 -2.66 -13.39
C TYR A 79 6.02 -2.61 -12.54
N ASN A 80 5.71 -3.72 -11.87
CA ASN A 80 4.50 -3.85 -11.04
C ASN A 80 4.67 -3.14 -9.71
N ARG A 81 3.84 -2.12 -9.46
CA ARG A 81 3.81 -1.36 -8.20
C ARG A 81 2.47 -1.59 -7.48
N ASN A 82 1.77 -2.69 -7.70
CA ASN A 82 0.58 -3.03 -6.92
C ASN A 82 0.94 -3.46 -5.50
N ALA A 83 0.13 -3.03 -4.53
CA ALA A 83 0.24 -3.48 -3.14
C ALA A 83 0.07 -5.01 -3.06
N ALA A 84 0.65 -5.61 -2.04
CA ALA A 84 0.67 -7.06 -1.80
C ALA A 84 1.40 -7.91 -2.86
N ILE A 85 1.81 -7.34 -3.99
CA ILE A 85 2.59 -8.05 -5.01
C ILE A 85 4.07 -7.69 -4.91
N ASN A 86 4.39 -6.40 -4.80
CA ASN A 86 5.77 -5.93 -4.74
C ASN A 86 6.22 -5.81 -3.27
N PRO A 87 7.20 -6.62 -2.82
CA PRO A 87 7.64 -6.65 -1.42
C PRO A 87 8.25 -5.33 -0.94
N TYR A 88 8.83 -4.53 -1.83
CA TYR A 88 9.36 -3.20 -1.48
C TYR A 88 8.30 -2.24 -0.98
N LEU A 89 7.03 -2.45 -1.31
CA LEU A 89 5.94 -1.62 -0.80
C LEU A 89 5.66 -1.88 0.69
N SER A 90 5.71 -3.14 1.10
CA SER A 90 5.59 -3.50 2.52
C SER A 90 6.83 -3.05 3.28
N GLU A 91 8.01 -3.21 2.70
CA GLU A 91 9.26 -2.73 3.29
C GLU A 91 9.27 -1.20 3.48
N GLY A 92 8.82 -0.44 2.49
CA GLY A 92 8.71 1.02 2.61
C GLY A 92 7.72 1.49 3.69
N LYS A 93 6.69 0.70 4.00
CA LYS A 93 5.69 1.04 5.03
C LYS A 93 6.23 0.97 6.45
N LYS A 94 7.37 0.34 6.70
CA LYS A 94 8.01 0.36 8.03
C LYS A 94 8.46 1.75 8.47
N THR A 95 8.59 2.72 7.54
CA THR A 95 8.90 4.10 7.91
C THR A 95 7.87 4.71 8.87
N VAL A 96 6.62 4.26 8.85
CA VAL A 96 5.60 4.65 9.82
C VAL A 96 6.03 4.28 11.26
N ALA A 97 6.56 3.09 11.46
CA ALA A 97 7.04 2.65 12.78
C ALA A 97 8.26 3.46 13.23
N LEU A 98 9.16 3.78 12.29
CA LEU A 98 10.36 4.58 12.58
C LEU A 98 9.96 5.99 13.03
N GLU A 99 9.03 6.62 12.32
CA GLU A 99 8.53 7.96 12.63
C GLU A 99 7.75 7.98 13.97
N ILE A 100 6.91 6.98 14.24
CA ILE A 100 6.21 6.85 15.52
C ILE A 100 7.21 6.73 16.67
N ALA A 101 8.22 5.87 16.55
CA ALA A 101 9.23 5.67 17.58
C ALA A 101 10.01 6.96 17.85
N GLU A 102 10.44 7.66 16.82
CA GLU A 102 11.15 8.94 16.93
C GLU A 102 10.28 10.02 17.60
N GLN A 103 9.02 10.18 17.17
CA GLN A 103 8.10 11.18 17.72
C GLN A 103 7.69 10.89 19.17
N LEU A 104 7.75 9.63 19.60
CA LEU A 104 7.54 9.22 20.98
C LEU A 104 8.85 9.16 21.80
N ASN A 105 9.94 9.76 21.31
CA ASN A 105 11.24 9.73 21.96
C ASN A 105 11.71 8.31 22.32
N TRP A 106 11.42 7.35 21.45
CA TRP A 106 11.77 5.92 21.58
C TRP A 106 11.04 5.18 22.71
N GLU A 107 10.09 5.83 23.38
CA GLU A 107 9.23 5.22 24.41
C GLU A 107 7.99 4.59 23.74
N MET A 108 7.98 3.26 23.65
CA MET A 108 6.89 2.57 22.96
C MET A 108 5.63 2.45 23.80
N PRO A 109 4.45 2.71 23.23
CA PRO A 109 3.16 2.46 23.88
C PRO A 109 2.92 0.95 24.05
N ASP A 110 2.01 0.57 24.94
CA ASP A 110 1.63 -0.84 25.09
C ASP A 110 0.82 -1.35 23.92
N TYR A 111 0.02 -0.48 23.30
CA TYR A 111 -0.86 -0.79 22.17
C TYR A 111 -0.79 0.27 21.08
N LEU A 112 -0.88 -0.18 19.84
CA LEU A 112 -0.98 0.69 18.67
C LEU A 112 -2.09 0.20 17.74
N ALA A 113 -3.12 1.02 17.53
CA ALA A 113 -4.20 0.72 16.59
C ALA A 113 -3.84 1.19 15.18
N ILE A 114 -3.99 0.31 14.20
CA ILE A 114 -3.66 0.57 12.80
C ILE A 114 -4.85 0.22 11.93
N SER A 115 -5.23 1.14 11.04
CA SER A 115 -6.23 0.86 10.01
C SER A 115 -5.69 -0.17 9.01
N VAL A 116 -6.49 -1.20 8.74
CA VAL A 116 -6.08 -2.34 7.92
C VAL A 116 -7.01 -2.50 6.72
N GLY A 117 -6.47 -2.35 5.52
CA GLY A 117 -7.09 -2.79 4.28
C GLY A 117 -6.53 -4.17 3.89
N ASP A 118 -5.52 -4.18 3.00
CA ASP A 118 -4.84 -5.38 2.50
C ASP A 118 -3.84 -6.03 3.49
N GLY A 119 -3.66 -5.45 4.67
CA GLY A 119 -2.70 -5.93 5.67
C GLY A 119 -1.26 -5.48 5.47
N CYS A 120 -0.89 -4.93 4.32
CA CYS A 120 0.50 -4.54 4.04
C CYS A 120 1.01 -3.44 4.97
N THR A 121 0.14 -2.52 5.41
CA THR A 121 0.55 -1.43 6.31
C THR A 121 0.88 -1.96 7.70
N ILE A 122 -0.01 -2.73 8.31
CA ILE A 122 0.24 -3.28 9.65
C ILE A 122 1.44 -4.23 9.66
N ALA A 123 1.63 -5.01 8.59
CA ALA A 123 2.79 -5.89 8.43
C ALA A 123 4.11 -5.09 8.32
N GLY A 124 4.11 -4.00 7.54
CA GLY A 124 5.27 -3.11 7.43
C GLY A 124 5.60 -2.40 8.73
N VAL A 125 4.58 -1.89 9.44
CA VAL A 125 4.75 -1.25 10.77
C VAL A 125 5.32 -2.26 11.76
N TRP A 126 4.79 -3.48 11.80
CA TRP A 126 5.32 -4.53 12.66
C TRP A 126 6.78 -4.86 12.36
N LYS A 127 7.13 -4.94 11.07
CA LYS A 127 8.52 -5.15 10.66
C LYS A 127 9.41 -4.00 11.14
N GLY A 128 8.99 -2.75 10.99
CA GLY A 128 9.74 -1.60 11.44
C GLY A 128 10.03 -1.62 12.95
N PHE A 129 9.04 -1.94 13.79
CA PHE A 129 9.27 -2.09 15.23
C PHE A 129 10.20 -3.26 15.56
N LYS A 130 10.09 -4.39 14.85
CA LYS A 130 11.05 -5.50 15.03
C LYS A 130 12.47 -5.11 14.65
N ASP A 131 12.65 -4.34 13.60
CA ASP A 131 13.98 -3.85 13.21
C ASP A 131 14.55 -2.92 14.28
N LEU A 132 13.76 -1.96 14.79
CA LEU A 132 14.17 -1.06 15.89
C LEU A 132 14.50 -1.79 17.18
N TYR A 133 13.71 -2.80 17.53
CA TYR A 133 13.96 -3.65 18.70
C TYR A 133 15.27 -4.45 18.54
N ALA A 134 15.48 -5.03 17.37
CA ALA A 134 16.66 -5.84 17.08
C ALA A 134 17.98 -5.06 17.14
N ILE A 135 17.94 -3.77 16.78
CA ILE A 135 19.11 -2.88 16.85
C ILE A 135 19.22 -2.09 18.17
N GLY A 136 18.29 -2.33 19.12
CA GLY A 136 18.34 -1.75 20.46
C GLY A 136 17.86 -0.29 20.57
N PHE A 137 17.13 0.23 19.60
CA PHE A 137 16.54 1.59 19.68
C PHE A 137 15.31 1.64 20.57
N ILE A 138 14.57 0.55 20.67
CA ILE A 138 13.43 0.40 21.58
C ILE A 138 13.61 -0.86 22.41
N ASP A 139 13.10 -0.86 23.64
CA ASP A 139 13.26 -1.93 24.63
C ASP A 139 12.06 -2.90 24.67
N LYS A 140 10.92 -2.52 24.08
CA LYS A 140 9.71 -3.35 23.98
C LYS A 140 9.00 -3.18 22.65
N LEU A 141 8.24 -4.19 22.28
CA LEU A 141 7.37 -4.18 21.10
C LEU A 141 5.92 -3.84 21.51
N PRO A 142 5.25 -2.90 20.81
CA PRO A 142 3.84 -2.63 21.06
C PRO A 142 2.96 -3.79 20.58
N ARG A 143 1.82 -4.00 21.20
CA ARG A 143 0.77 -4.87 20.69
C ARG A 143 -0.01 -4.13 19.60
N LEU A 144 -0.10 -4.71 18.40
CA LEU A 144 -0.83 -4.10 17.30
C LEU A 144 -2.31 -4.50 17.36
N ILE A 145 -3.18 -3.51 17.20
CA ILE A 145 -4.62 -3.69 17.08
C ILE A 145 -5.02 -3.42 15.63
N SER A 146 -5.57 -4.42 14.95
CA SER A 146 -6.11 -4.27 13.61
C SER A 146 -7.49 -3.61 13.66
N ALA A 147 -7.63 -2.47 13.00
CA ALA A 147 -8.90 -1.77 12.85
C ALA A 147 -9.38 -1.87 11.40
N GLN A 148 -10.49 -2.55 11.18
CA GLN A 148 -11.14 -2.69 9.87
C GLN A 148 -12.55 -2.10 9.91
N SER A 149 -13.10 -1.76 8.74
CA SER A 149 -14.48 -1.30 8.60
C SER A 149 -15.45 -2.38 9.03
N TYR A 150 -16.56 -2.00 9.71
CA TYR A 150 -17.59 -2.93 10.13
C TYR A 150 -18.23 -3.71 8.97
N GLY A 151 -18.35 -3.09 7.79
CA GLY A 151 -18.90 -3.73 6.59
C GLY A 151 -17.93 -4.71 5.89
N CYS A 152 -16.62 -4.54 6.08
CA CYS A 152 -15.60 -5.40 5.45
C CYS A 152 -14.39 -5.57 6.38
N TYR A 153 -14.33 -6.72 7.08
CA TYR A 153 -13.30 -7.00 8.09
C TYR A 153 -12.73 -8.44 8.00
N PRO A 154 -12.30 -8.89 6.82
CA PRO A 154 -11.92 -10.30 6.62
C PRO A 154 -10.78 -10.74 7.54
N ILE A 155 -9.79 -9.89 7.81
CA ILE A 155 -8.65 -10.22 8.67
C ILE A 155 -9.09 -10.32 10.13
N ASN A 156 -9.86 -9.34 10.63
CA ASN A 156 -10.35 -9.38 12.01
C ASN A 156 -11.28 -10.57 12.24
N ARG A 157 -12.14 -10.91 11.27
CA ARG A 157 -13.00 -12.09 11.34
C ARG A 157 -12.16 -13.37 11.41
N ALA A 158 -11.14 -13.50 10.56
CA ALA A 158 -10.25 -14.66 10.58
C ALA A 158 -9.54 -14.84 11.94
N ILE A 159 -9.09 -13.75 12.54
CA ILE A 159 -8.46 -13.76 13.87
C ILE A 159 -9.49 -14.17 14.95
N GLN A 160 -10.69 -13.57 14.94
CA GLN A 160 -11.74 -13.86 15.92
C GLN A 160 -12.24 -15.31 15.87
N GLU A 161 -12.37 -15.86 14.66
CA GLU A 161 -12.84 -17.22 14.43
C GLU A 161 -11.71 -18.27 14.45
N ASN A 162 -10.46 -17.83 14.56
CA ASN A 162 -9.27 -18.69 14.46
C ASN A 162 -9.27 -19.55 13.18
N LYS A 163 -9.58 -18.93 12.04
CA LYS A 163 -9.65 -19.56 10.72
C LYS A 163 -8.75 -18.83 9.72
N PRO A 164 -8.39 -19.45 8.58
CA PRO A 164 -7.82 -18.72 7.46
C PRO A 164 -8.73 -17.56 7.04
N TRP A 165 -8.12 -16.47 6.56
CA TRP A 165 -8.91 -15.35 6.05
C TRP A 165 -9.58 -15.74 4.71
N GLU A 166 -10.78 -15.23 4.51
CA GLU A 166 -11.54 -15.34 3.26
C GLU A 166 -11.98 -13.95 2.83
N PRO A 167 -12.05 -13.68 1.51
CA PRO A 167 -12.58 -12.42 1.00
C PRO A 167 -13.98 -12.14 1.54
N MET A 168 -14.31 -10.87 1.68
CA MET A 168 -15.67 -10.39 1.96
C MET A 168 -16.08 -9.44 0.85
N GLU A 169 -17.34 -9.51 0.43
CA GLU A 169 -17.93 -8.51 -0.45
C GLU A 169 -18.02 -7.16 0.28
N GLU A 170 -17.73 -6.06 -0.44
CA GLU A 170 -17.83 -4.68 0.04
C GLU A 170 -19.25 -4.13 -0.11
#